data_6f5e055e7259b05a06aa7383977eb7e4
#
_entry.id   6f5e055e7259b05a06aa7383977eb7e4
#
_cell.length_a   1.000
_cell.length_b   1.000
_cell.length_c   1.000
_cell.angle_alpha   90.00
_cell.angle_beta   90.00
_cell.angle_gamma   90.00
#
_symmetry.space_group_name_H-M   'P 1'
#
loop_
_entity.id
_entity.type
_entity.pdbx_description
1 polymer ?
#
loop_
_entity_poly.entity_id
_entity_poly.type
_entity_poly.pdbx_seq_one_letter_code
_entity_poly.pdbx_strand_id
1 'polypeptide(L)'
;MLCSYIASTVYHALSARSVWKEKLRKWDHAAIYWHIAGSYSPLTLVALRQDGAWGWGLFIFIWTCAIVGTIMSFRKLKDHSNLETSCFVAMGLSILVAFKPLLNSVSAAAVIWIIAEGVSYITGAVFYSINKKKYMHSVFHFFVLAGSICHIIAAVSYTHLRAHET
;
A
#
# COMPACT_ATOMS: atom_id res chain seq x y z
N MET A 1 -3.06 7.76 -0.14
CA MET A 1 -1.63 8.06 -0.35
C MET A 1 -1.17 9.33 0.36
N LEU A 2 -1.69 10.55 0.06
CA LEU A 2 -1.22 11.79 0.68
C LEU A 2 -1.25 11.75 2.22
N CYS A 3 -2.34 11.26 2.82
CA CYS A 3 -2.48 11.16 4.26
C CYS A 3 -1.39 10.29 4.93
N SER A 4 -0.93 9.23 4.26
CA SER A 4 0.12 8.37 4.81
C SER A 4 1.48 9.08 4.85
N TYR A 5 1.80 9.86 3.82
CA TYR A 5 3.03 10.66 3.81
C TYR A 5 2.99 11.78 4.85
N ILE A 6 1.83 12.43 5.03
CA ILE A 6 1.66 13.45 6.08
C ILE A 6 1.85 12.82 7.47
N ALA A 7 1.19 11.70 7.75
CA ALA A 7 1.29 11.00 9.03
C ALA A 7 2.76 10.62 9.34
N SER A 8 3.44 10.03 8.36
CA SER A 8 4.85 9.67 8.47
C SER A 8 5.77 10.87 8.69
N THR A 9 5.58 11.95 7.91
CA THR A 9 6.38 13.18 8.04
C THR A 9 6.22 13.79 9.43
N VAL A 10 4.98 13.91 9.92
CA VAL A 10 4.70 14.46 11.25
C VAL A 10 5.32 13.58 12.34
N TYR A 11 5.19 12.26 12.23
CA TYR A 11 5.81 11.32 13.17
C TYR A 11 7.34 11.47 13.22
N HIS A 12 7.99 11.59 12.06
CA HIS A 12 9.46 11.68 11.99
C HIS A 12 9.99 13.06 12.37
N ALA A 13 9.26 14.13 12.10
CA ALA A 13 9.63 15.49 12.46
C ALA A 13 9.60 15.74 13.98
N LEU A 14 8.81 14.98 14.74
CA LEU A 14 8.72 15.15 16.18
C LEU A 14 9.94 14.58 16.93
N SER A 15 10.37 15.31 17.96
CA SER A 15 11.42 14.86 18.87
C SER A 15 11.05 13.52 19.53
N ALA A 16 12.04 12.66 19.74
CA ALA A 16 11.88 11.38 20.43
C ALA A 16 11.33 11.51 21.87
N ARG A 17 11.50 12.69 22.48
CA ARG A 17 11.01 13.01 23.85
C ARG A 17 9.55 13.47 23.88
N SER A 18 8.90 13.65 22.74
CA SER A 18 7.53 14.14 22.69
C SER A 18 6.54 13.08 23.23
N VAL A 19 5.61 13.50 24.09
CA VAL A 19 4.51 12.66 24.57
C VAL A 19 3.57 12.16 23.47
N TRP A 20 3.57 12.84 22.31
CA TRP A 20 2.78 12.49 21.14
C TRP A 20 3.44 11.44 20.24
N LYS A 21 4.76 11.19 20.44
CA LYS A 21 5.55 10.30 19.56
C LYS A 21 4.96 8.89 19.46
N GLU A 22 4.53 8.31 20.58
CA GLU A 22 3.92 6.98 20.60
C GLU A 22 2.56 6.95 19.87
N LYS A 23 1.72 7.98 20.08
CA LYS A 23 0.42 8.07 19.40
C LYS A 23 0.60 8.22 17.90
N LEU A 24 1.51 9.10 17.48
CA LEU A 24 1.79 9.34 16.06
C LEU A 24 2.41 8.13 15.38
N ARG A 25 3.20 7.32 16.08
CA ARG A 25 3.69 6.05 15.55
C ARG A 25 2.54 5.10 15.18
N LYS A 26 1.52 5.00 16.03
CA LYS A 26 0.33 4.17 15.74
C LYS A 26 -0.42 4.67 14.50
N TRP A 27 -0.54 5.98 14.36
CA TRP A 27 -1.13 6.58 13.17
C TRP A 27 -0.28 6.38 11.92
N ASP A 28 1.04 6.48 12.02
CA ASP A 28 1.98 6.21 10.92
C ASP A 28 1.82 4.76 10.41
N HIS A 29 1.79 3.79 11.31
CA HIS A 29 1.55 2.38 10.95
C HIS A 29 0.14 2.14 10.38
N ALA A 30 -0.90 2.69 11.00
CA ALA A 30 -2.26 2.59 10.49
C ALA A 30 -2.40 3.18 9.09
N ALA A 31 -1.70 4.29 8.82
CA ALA A 31 -1.73 4.96 7.53
C ALA A 31 -1.16 4.10 6.38
N ILE A 32 -0.29 3.12 6.66
CA ILE A 32 0.21 2.19 5.65
C ILE A 32 -0.92 1.28 5.16
N TYR A 33 -1.77 0.76 6.06
CA TYR A 33 -2.94 -0.04 5.68
C TYR A 33 -3.89 0.75 4.77
N TRP A 34 -4.15 2.02 5.12
CA TRP A 34 -4.98 2.92 4.33
C TRP A 34 -4.34 3.28 2.98
N HIS A 35 -3.02 3.36 2.94
CA HIS A 35 -2.27 3.58 1.70
C HIS A 35 -2.49 2.42 0.74
N ILE A 36 -2.31 1.18 1.21
CA ILE A 36 -2.53 -0.04 0.41
C ILE A 36 -3.99 -0.12 -0.04
N ALA A 37 -4.96 0.05 0.86
CA ALA A 37 -6.37 -0.01 0.50
C ALA A 37 -6.77 1.08 -0.51
N GLY A 38 -6.22 2.28 -0.34
CA GLY A 38 -6.43 3.39 -1.27
C GLY A 38 -5.86 3.13 -2.66
N SER A 39 -4.69 2.46 -2.78
CA SER A 39 -4.12 2.09 -4.07
C SER A 39 -4.94 1.01 -4.78
N TYR A 40 -5.51 0.08 -4.04
CA TYR A 40 -6.40 -0.94 -4.61
C TYR A 40 -7.75 -0.39 -5.09
N SER A 41 -8.24 0.71 -4.52
CA SER A 41 -9.57 1.24 -4.83
C SER A 41 -9.77 1.56 -6.31
N PRO A 42 -8.92 2.34 -7.00
CA PRO A 42 -9.08 2.58 -8.44
C PRO A 42 -8.87 1.29 -9.26
N LEU A 43 -7.98 0.41 -8.85
CA LEU A 43 -7.74 -0.85 -9.55
C LEU A 43 -8.97 -1.75 -9.51
N THR A 44 -9.60 -1.90 -8.36
CA THR A 44 -10.75 -2.79 -8.16
C THR A 44 -12.05 -2.20 -8.70
N LEU A 45 -12.28 -0.89 -8.49
CA LEU A 45 -13.53 -0.24 -8.87
C LEU A 45 -13.56 0.29 -10.30
N VAL A 46 -12.39 0.48 -10.93
CA VAL A 46 -12.29 0.94 -12.32
C VAL A 46 -11.79 -0.19 -13.22
N ALA A 47 -10.59 -0.72 -12.98
CA ALA A 47 -9.99 -1.72 -13.87
C ALA A 47 -10.77 -3.05 -13.85
N LEU A 48 -11.06 -3.59 -12.66
CA LEU A 48 -11.75 -4.89 -12.48
C LEU A 48 -13.28 -4.78 -12.39
N ARG A 49 -13.86 -3.61 -12.67
CA ARG A 49 -15.31 -3.39 -12.52
C ARG A 49 -16.15 -4.35 -13.38
N GLN A 50 -15.71 -4.67 -14.58
CA GLN A 50 -16.44 -5.52 -15.52
C GLN A 50 -16.28 -7.02 -15.20
N ASP A 51 -15.26 -7.39 -14.43
CA ASP A 51 -15.04 -8.77 -13.98
C ASP A 51 -15.92 -9.15 -12.76
N GLY A 52 -16.96 -8.39 -12.48
CA GLY A 52 -18.04 -8.68 -11.54
C GLY A 52 -17.53 -8.94 -10.11
N ALA A 53 -17.56 -10.20 -9.70
CA ALA A 53 -17.23 -10.59 -8.33
C ALA A 53 -15.76 -10.30 -7.92
N TRP A 54 -14.82 -10.30 -8.87
CA TRP A 54 -13.40 -10.09 -8.57
C TRP A 54 -13.10 -8.66 -8.09
N GLY A 55 -13.66 -7.66 -8.76
CA GLY A 55 -13.46 -6.26 -8.37
C GLY A 55 -14.01 -5.97 -6.97
N TRP A 56 -15.27 -6.28 -6.74
CA TRP A 56 -15.92 -6.07 -5.45
C TRP A 56 -15.37 -6.96 -4.34
N GLY A 57 -15.10 -8.24 -4.63
CA GLY A 57 -14.54 -9.17 -3.65
C GLY A 57 -13.18 -8.72 -3.13
N LEU A 58 -12.28 -8.34 -4.04
CA LEU A 58 -10.96 -7.84 -3.68
C LEU A 58 -11.05 -6.49 -2.95
N PHE A 59 -11.94 -5.59 -3.37
CA PHE A 59 -12.17 -4.32 -2.69
C PHE A 59 -12.60 -4.52 -1.23
N ILE A 60 -13.64 -5.33 -1.00
CA ILE A 60 -14.15 -5.61 0.35
C ILE A 60 -13.08 -6.29 1.20
N PHE A 61 -12.35 -7.27 0.64
CA PHE A 61 -11.28 -7.97 1.33
C PHE A 61 -10.20 -7.00 1.80
N ILE A 62 -9.67 -6.17 0.92
CA ILE A 62 -8.59 -5.23 1.23
C ILE A 62 -9.02 -4.18 2.25
N TRP A 63 -10.22 -3.61 2.13
CA TRP A 63 -10.72 -2.64 3.10
C TRP A 63 -11.00 -3.28 4.46
N THR A 64 -11.46 -4.52 4.50
CA THR A 64 -11.60 -5.28 5.75
C THR A 64 -10.23 -5.49 6.41
N CYS A 65 -9.21 -5.90 5.63
CA CYS A 65 -7.84 -6.03 6.14
C CYS A 65 -7.30 -4.68 6.65
N ALA A 66 -7.60 -3.57 5.98
CA ALA A 66 -7.16 -2.24 6.40
C ALA A 66 -7.81 -1.82 7.74
N ILE A 67 -9.09 -2.09 7.92
CA ILE A 67 -9.78 -1.81 9.19
C ILE A 67 -9.20 -2.67 10.31
N VAL A 68 -9.07 -3.97 10.10
CA VAL A 68 -8.51 -4.89 11.11
C VAL A 68 -7.06 -4.51 11.44
N GLY A 69 -6.22 -4.23 10.44
CA GLY A 69 -4.85 -3.79 10.62
C GLY A 69 -4.75 -2.47 11.39
N THR A 70 -5.64 -1.52 11.11
CA THR A 70 -5.73 -0.27 11.87
C THR A 70 -6.04 -0.55 13.34
N ILE A 71 -7.03 -1.39 13.64
CA ILE A 71 -7.37 -1.77 15.02
C ILE A 71 -6.16 -2.44 15.71
N MET A 72 -5.44 -3.31 15.00
CA MET A 72 -4.23 -3.95 15.52
C MET A 72 -3.13 -2.94 15.83
N SER A 73 -2.90 -1.94 14.99
CA SER A 73 -1.90 -0.88 15.20
C SER A 73 -2.21 -0.02 16.44
N PHE A 74 -3.48 0.14 16.79
CA PHE A 74 -3.89 0.85 18.02
C PHE A 74 -3.86 -0.02 19.29
N ARG A 75 -3.91 -1.35 19.15
CA ARG A 75 -3.66 -2.25 20.27
C ARG A 75 -2.16 -2.29 20.55
N LYS A 76 -1.75 -2.58 21.82
CA LYS A 76 -0.33 -2.64 22.24
C LYS A 76 0.42 -3.75 21.49
N LEU A 77 0.91 -3.47 20.31
CA LEU A 77 1.92 -4.30 19.64
C LEU A 77 3.30 -3.81 20.05
N LYS A 78 4.23 -4.76 20.26
CA LYS A 78 5.65 -4.47 20.52
C LYS A 78 6.22 -3.63 19.37
N ASP A 79 7.22 -2.81 19.70
CA ASP A 79 8.01 -2.10 18.69
C ASP A 79 8.50 -3.09 17.63
N HIS A 80 8.30 -2.75 16.36
CA HIS A 80 8.68 -3.56 15.19
C HIS A 80 8.15 -5.01 15.22
N SER A 81 6.86 -5.15 14.98
CA SER A 81 6.26 -6.46 14.80
C SER A 81 6.45 -6.94 13.35
N ASN A 82 7.22 -8.01 13.15
CA ASN A 82 7.31 -8.70 11.86
C ASN A 82 5.92 -9.12 11.34
N LEU A 83 4.95 -9.26 12.24
CA LEU A 83 3.55 -9.56 11.91
C LEU A 83 2.91 -8.41 11.09
N GLU A 84 3.10 -7.14 11.49
CA GLU A 84 2.58 -6.00 10.73
C GLU A 84 3.17 -5.97 9.31
N THR A 85 4.51 -6.14 9.20
CA THR A 85 5.17 -6.18 7.89
C THR A 85 4.65 -7.34 7.04
N SER A 86 4.43 -8.51 7.63
CA SER A 86 3.84 -9.66 6.93
C SER A 86 2.42 -9.37 6.46
N CYS A 87 1.60 -8.69 7.26
CA CYS A 87 0.26 -8.27 6.87
C CYS A 87 0.28 -7.28 5.69
N PHE A 88 1.19 -6.29 5.69
CA PHE A 88 1.34 -5.36 4.57
C PHE A 88 1.72 -6.09 3.28
N VAL A 89 2.69 -7.00 3.35
CA VAL A 89 3.12 -7.80 2.21
C VAL A 89 1.99 -8.70 1.71
N ALA A 90 1.28 -9.38 2.60
CA ALA A 90 0.15 -10.23 2.24
C ALA A 90 -0.98 -9.44 1.56
N MET A 91 -1.31 -8.25 2.08
CA MET A 91 -2.27 -7.35 1.44
C MET A 91 -1.79 -6.94 0.05
N GLY A 92 -0.52 -6.53 -0.10
CA GLY A 92 0.05 -6.15 -1.39
C GLY A 92 0.05 -7.30 -2.41
N LEU A 93 0.30 -8.53 -1.97
CA LEU A 93 0.31 -9.71 -2.83
C LEU A 93 -1.09 -10.25 -3.18
N SER A 94 -2.15 -9.77 -2.53
CA SER A 94 -3.52 -10.24 -2.79
C SER A 94 -3.98 -10.00 -4.23
N ILE A 95 -3.37 -9.07 -4.97
CA ILE A 95 -3.62 -8.85 -6.39
C ILE A 95 -3.33 -10.10 -7.23
N LEU A 96 -2.43 -10.98 -6.79
CA LEU A 96 -2.09 -12.20 -7.49
C LEU A 96 -3.29 -13.14 -7.63
N VAL A 97 -4.25 -13.09 -6.69
CA VAL A 97 -5.49 -13.87 -6.75
C VAL A 97 -6.38 -13.41 -7.92
N ALA A 98 -6.36 -12.11 -8.22
CA ALA A 98 -7.10 -11.52 -9.35
C ALA A 98 -6.20 -11.22 -10.56
N PHE A 99 -5.02 -11.84 -10.65
CA PHE A 99 -4.02 -11.50 -11.67
C PHE A 99 -4.52 -11.81 -13.10
N LYS A 100 -5.22 -12.93 -13.28
CA LYS A 100 -5.79 -13.30 -14.58
C LYS A 100 -6.88 -12.31 -15.05
N PRO A 101 -7.90 -11.98 -14.26
CA PRO A 101 -8.83 -10.89 -14.58
C PRO A 101 -8.10 -9.57 -14.86
N LEU A 102 -7.10 -9.23 -14.06
CA LEU A 102 -6.33 -8.00 -14.24
C LEU A 102 -5.65 -7.93 -15.62
N LEU A 103 -5.00 -9.00 -16.05
CA LEU A 103 -4.35 -9.06 -17.37
C LEU A 103 -5.34 -8.85 -18.53
N ASN A 104 -6.59 -9.24 -18.36
CA ASN A 104 -7.62 -9.07 -19.37
C ASN A 104 -8.24 -7.65 -19.37
N SER A 105 -8.13 -6.93 -18.24
CA SER A 105 -8.85 -5.67 -18.02
C SER A 105 -8.00 -4.42 -18.18
N VAL A 106 -6.66 -4.56 -18.24
CA VAL A 106 -5.74 -3.42 -18.35
C VAL A 106 -4.70 -3.65 -19.44
N SER A 107 -4.09 -2.54 -19.93
CA SER A 107 -3.03 -2.62 -20.94
C SER A 107 -1.76 -3.29 -20.39
N ALA A 108 -0.95 -3.86 -21.28
CA ALA A 108 0.36 -4.41 -20.91
C ALA A 108 1.25 -3.37 -20.21
N ALA A 109 1.19 -2.11 -20.63
CA ALA A 109 1.93 -1.02 -19.99
C ALA A 109 1.49 -0.81 -18.53
N ALA A 110 0.17 -0.83 -18.25
CA ALA A 110 -0.34 -0.72 -16.90
C ALA A 110 0.09 -1.92 -16.03
N VAL A 111 0.09 -3.13 -16.58
CA VAL A 111 0.57 -4.34 -15.88
C VAL A 111 2.04 -4.20 -15.47
N ILE A 112 2.90 -3.71 -16.38
CA ILE A 112 4.32 -3.49 -16.08
C ILE A 112 4.49 -2.52 -14.90
N TRP A 113 3.73 -1.43 -14.86
CA TRP A 113 3.79 -0.46 -13.77
C TRP A 113 3.25 -1.03 -12.45
N ILE A 114 2.20 -1.87 -12.48
CA ILE A 114 1.68 -2.57 -11.30
C ILE A 114 2.72 -3.56 -10.75
N ILE A 115 3.44 -4.27 -11.62
CA ILE A 115 4.52 -5.16 -11.20
C ILE A 115 5.68 -4.36 -10.59
N ALA A 116 6.07 -3.25 -11.22
CA ALA A 116 7.12 -2.36 -10.70
C ALA A 116 6.76 -1.76 -9.33
N GLU A 117 5.49 -1.37 -9.14
CA GLU A 117 4.94 -0.96 -7.85
C GLU A 117 5.11 -2.07 -6.80
N GLY A 118 4.66 -3.29 -7.09
CA GLY A 118 4.75 -4.43 -6.18
C GLY A 118 6.20 -4.77 -5.81
N VAL A 119 7.11 -4.78 -6.78
CA VAL A 119 8.55 -5.01 -6.55
C VAL A 119 9.13 -3.92 -5.65
N SER A 120 8.77 -2.66 -5.87
CA SER A 120 9.24 -1.54 -5.05
C SER A 120 8.77 -1.68 -3.60
N TYR A 121 7.49 -1.98 -3.36
CA TYR A 121 6.96 -2.14 -2.01
C TYR A 121 7.55 -3.35 -1.28
N ILE A 122 7.71 -4.50 -1.96
CA ILE A 122 8.33 -5.69 -1.37
C ILE A 122 9.80 -5.40 -1.01
N THR A 123 10.54 -4.77 -1.91
CA THR A 123 11.94 -4.38 -1.66
C THR A 123 12.02 -3.45 -0.45
N GLY A 124 11.15 -2.45 -0.37
CA GLY A 124 11.04 -1.58 0.80
C GLY A 124 10.77 -2.35 2.09
N ALA A 125 9.81 -3.27 2.07
CA ALA A 125 9.46 -4.10 3.23
C ALA A 125 10.64 -4.98 3.70
N VAL A 126 11.43 -5.51 2.78
CA VAL A 126 12.66 -6.25 3.10
C VAL A 126 13.67 -5.34 3.81
N PHE A 127 13.92 -4.13 3.30
CA PHE A 127 14.81 -3.18 3.97
C PHE A 127 14.29 -2.75 5.34
N TYR A 128 12.98 -2.58 5.49
CA TYR A 128 12.34 -2.29 6.76
C TYR A 128 12.55 -3.40 7.78
N SER A 129 12.50 -4.67 7.36
CA SER A 129 12.73 -5.84 8.21
C SER A 129 14.19 -5.98 8.67
N ILE A 130 15.16 -5.43 7.91
CA ILE A 130 16.61 -5.46 8.24
C ILE A 130 16.96 -4.34 9.24
N ASN A 131 16.23 -4.17 10.29
CA ASN A 131 16.15 -3.04 11.22
C ASN A 131 17.46 -2.69 12.00
N LYS A 132 18.57 -3.38 11.74
CA LYS A 132 19.83 -3.24 12.51
C LYS A 132 20.74 -2.11 12.03
N LYS A 133 20.48 -1.49 10.88
CA LYS A 133 21.36 -0.47 10.30
C LYS A 133 20.69 0.91 10.30
N LYS A 134 21.46 1.91 10.71
CA LYS A 134 21.08 3.32 10.61
C LYS A 134 20.64 3.64 9.16
N TYR A 135 19.57 4.39 8.97
CA TYR A 135 19.00 4.78 7.69
C TYR A 135 18.16 3.74 6.91
N MET A 136 18.00 2.49 7.37
CA MET A 136 17.17 1.51 6.67
C MET A 136 15.70 1.95 6.57
N HIS A 137 15.20 2.68 7.56
CA HIS A 137 13.87 3.26 7.54
C HIS A 137 13.72 4.35 6.46
N SER A 138 14.74 5.16 6.23
CA SER A 138 14.73 6.16 5.14
C SER A 138 14.77 5.50 3.76
N VAL A 139 15.52 4.40 3.62
CA VAL A 139 15.54 3.58 2.41
C VAL A 139 14.17 2.98 2.14
N PHE A 140 13.48 2.48 3.15
CA PHE A 140 12.10 2.01 3.04
C PHE A 140 11.18 3.09 2.46
N HIS A 141 11.21 4.32 2.98
CA HIS A 141 10.39 5.41 2.45
C HIS A 141 10.71 5.77 1.00
N PHE A 142 11.97 5.66 0.59
CA PHE A 142 12.34 5.85 -0.83
C PHE A 142 11.65 4.82 -1.73
N PHE A 143 11.64 3.55 -1.34
CA PHE A 143 10.94 2.51 -2.10
C PHE A 143 9.42 2.66 -2.07
N VAL A 144 8.85 3.11 -0.95
CA VAL A 144 7.41 3.41 -0.86
C VAL A 144 7.05 4.55 -1.82
N LEU A 145 7.87 5.59 -1.91
CA LEU A 145 7.65 6.70 -2.85
C LEU A 145 7.77 6.23 -4.30
N ALA A 146 8.80 5.44 -4.63
CA ALA A 146 8.96 4.86 -5.97
C ALA A 146 7.75 4.01 -6.36
N GLY A 147 7.27 3.14 -5.47
CA GLY A 147 6.06 2.35 -5.68
C GLY A 147 4.82 3.21 -5.91
N SER A 148 4.66 4.30 -5.14
CA SER A 148 3.53 5.23 -5.33
C SER A 148 3.57 5.96 -6.66
N ILE A 149 4.74 6.30 -7.17
CA ILE A 149 4.90 6.88 -8.50
C ILE A 149 4.48 5.86 -9.57
N CYS A 150 4.97 4.62 -9.48
CA CYS A 150 4.57 3.53 -10.37
C CYS A 150 3.04 3.33 -10.34
N HIS A 151 2.43 3.37 -9.15
CA HIS A 151 0.98 3.27 -8.99
C HIS A 151 0.23 4.37 -9.74
N ILE A 152 0.65 5.63 -9.59
CA ILE A 152 0.01 6.77 -10.26
C ILE A 152 0.09 6.60 -11.79
N ILE A 153 1.24 6.20 -12.32
CA ILE A 153 1.42 5.97 -13.75
C ILE A 153 0.52 4.81 -14.24
N ALA A 154 0.45 3.71 -13.48
CA ALA A 154 -0.45 2.61 -13.77
C ALA A 154 -1.91 3.09 -13.78
N ALA A 155 -2.34 3.81 -12.74
CA ALA A 155 -3.70 4.32 -12.60
C ALA A 155 -4.10 5.23 -13.78
N VAL A 156 -3.24 6.14 -14.18
CA VAL A 156 -3.45 6.98 -15.36
C VAL A 156 -3.58 6.11 -16.62
N SER A 157 -2.73 5.10 -16.78
CA SER A 157 -2.72 4.25 -17.98
C SER A 157 -4.02 3.49 -18.19
N TYR A 158 -4.64 2.93 -17.13
CA TYR A 158 -5.89 2.19 -17.30
C TYR A 158 -7.14 3.08 -17.23
N THR A 159 -7.08 4.26 -16.61
CA THR A 159 -8.21 5.20 -16.62
C THR A 159 -8.34 5.90 -17.97
N HIS A 160 -7.24 6.27 -18.61
CA HIS A 160 -7.25 6.87 -19.95
C HIS A 160 -7.82 5.92 -21.01
N LEU A 161 -7.44 4.65 -21.00
CA LEU A 161 -7.97 3.66 -21.94
C LEU A 161 -9.49 3.55 -21.86
N ARG A 162 -10.04 3.51 -20.65
CA ARG A 162 -11.50 3.43 -20.46
C ARG A 162 -12.27 4.68 -20.86
N ALA A 163 -11.67 5.86 -20.80
CA ALA A 163 -12.30 7.09 -21.24
C ALA A 163 -12.49 7.15 -22.76
N HIS A 164 -11.77 6.32 -23.53
CA HIS A 164 -11.90 6.22 -25.00
C HIS A 164 -12.82 5.08 -25.45
N GLU A 165 -13.28 4.22 -24.53
CA GLU A 165 -14.18 3.09 -24.82
C GLU A 165 -15.65 3.39 -24.50
N THR A 166 -15.94 4.56 -23.90
CA THR A 166 -17.30 5.06 -23.60
C THR A 166 -17.67 6.21 -24.51
#